data_7b82325cca775d6ce20e6ba331761e55
#
_entry.id   7b82325cca775d6ce20e6ba331761e55
#
_cell.length_a   1.000
_cell.length_b   1.000
_cell.length_c   1.000
_cell.angle_alpha   90.00
_cell.angle_beta   90.00
_cell.angle_gamma   90.00
#
_symmetry.space_group_name_H-M   'P 1'
#
loop_
_entity.id
_entity.type
_entity.pdbx_description
1 polymer ?
#
loop_
_entity_poly.entity_id
_entity_poly.type
_entity_poly.pdbx_seq_one_letter_code
_entity_poly.pdbx_strand_id
1 'polypeptide(L)'
;PIEQVNGVWVVWGLGNLLSDHPTSSEWPASTQDGAVVTVAVQRGSDGAISVETPAVHPTWCDTEHGYVIRFTTEADDPSLSASVREQLRVSQQRTADVLGPYLAPA
;
A
#
# COMPACT_ATOMS: atom_id res chain seq x y z
N PRO A 1 3.74 9.89 -3.68
CA PRO A 1 3.71 10.67 -2.44
C PRO A 1 2.31 11.13 -2.08
N ILE A 2 2.11 11.44 -0.82
CA ILE A 2 0.86 11.98 -0.27
C ILE A 2 1.19 13.32 0.38
N GLU A 3 0.38 14.33 0.10
CA GLU A 3 0.58 15.65 0.71
C GLU A 3 -0.72 16.45 0.75
N GLN A 4 -0.73 17.51 1.54
CA GLN A 4 -1.79 18.52 1.48
C GLN A 4 -1.36 19.67 0.60
N VAL A 5 -2.24 20.07 -0.32
CA VAL A 5 -2.06 21.24 -1.18
C VAL A 5 -3.25 22.17 -0.90
N ASN A 6 -2.99 23.34 -0.35
CA ASN A 6 -4.04 24.30 0.02
C ASN A 6 -5.17 23.65 0.87
N GLY A 7 -4.81 22.81 1.82
CA GLY A 7 -5.76 22.14 2.70
C GLY A 7 -6.47 20.92 2.08
N VAL A 8 -6.13 20.56 0.86
CA VAL A 8 -6.70 19.38 0.17
C VAL A 8 -5.68 18.26 0.13
N TRP A 9 -6.08 17.06 0.54
CA TRP A 9 -5.23 15.89 0.42
C TRP A 9 -5.10 15.45 -1.03
N VAL A 10 -3.88 15.20 -1.45
CA VAL A 10 -3.55 14.73 -2.80
C VAL A 10 -2.70 13.47 -2.70
N VAL A 11 -3.11 12.43 -3.41
CA VAL A 11 -2.34 11.21 -3.58
C VAL A 11 -1.83 11.18 -5.02
N TRP A 12 -0.51 11.35 -5.17
CA TRP A 12 0.12 11.42 -6.47
C TRP A 12 0.52 10.04 -6.98
N GLY A 13 0.08 9.70 -8.18
CA GLY A 13 0.53 8.49 -8.86
C GLY A 13 0.11 7.22 -8.12
N LEU A 14 -1.13 6.79 -8.30
CA LEU A 14 -1.66 5.60 -7.61
C LEU A 14 -0.96 4.29 -8.01
N GLY A 15 -0.32 4.26 -9.18
CA GLY A 15 0.37 3.07 -9.67
C GLY A 15 -0.59 1.92 -9.99
N ASN A 16 -0.04 0.71 -10.08
CA ASN A 16 -0.79 -0.50 -10.37
C ASN A 16 -0.98 -1.33 -9.12
N LEU A 17 -2.22 -1.64 -8.78
CA LEU A 17 -2.53 -2.59 -7.71
C LEU A 17 -2.19 -4.01 -8.14
N LEU A 18 -2.56 -4.37 -9.36
CA LEU A 18 -2.24 -5.65 -10.00
C LEU A 18 -1.11 -5.41 -11.00
N SER A 19 -0.04 -6.20 -10.89
CA SER A 19 1.13 -6.10 -11.77
C SER A 19 1.48 -7.47 -12.33
N ASP A 20 1.73 -7.54 -13.64
CA ASP A 20 2.24 -8.73 -14.31
C ASP A 20 3.76 -8.65 -14.55
N HIS A 21 4.43 -7.70 -13.90
CA HIS A 21 5.88 -7.55 -13.97
C HIS A 21 6.55 -8.22 -12.78
N PRO A 22 6.91 -9.51 -12.88
CA PRO A 22 7.62 -10.18 -11.79
C PRO A 22 9.04 -9.62 -11.66
N THR A 23 9.58 -9.72 -10.46
CA THR A 23 10.98 -9.35 -10.22
C THR A 23 11.90 -10.14 -11.16
N SER A 24 12.71 -9.41 -11.91
CA SER A 24 13.64 -9.99 -12.89
C SER A 24 14.82 -9.05 -13.12
N SER A 25 15.69 -9.40 -14.09
CA SER A 25 16.76 -8.49 -14.51
C SER A 25 16.23 -7.21 -15.18
N GLU A 26 15.01 -7.23 -15.71
CA GLU A 26 14.39 -6.08 -16.37
C GLU A 26 13.50 -5.28 -15.43
N TRP A 27 12.88 -5.95 -14.44
CA TRP A 27 11.90 -5.33 -13.54
C TRP A 27 12.36 -5.44 -12.09
N PRO A 28 12.51 -4.32 -11.37
CA PRO A 28 12.87 -4.37 -9.97
C PRO A 28 11.75 -4.93 -9.10
N ALA A 29 12.10 -5.38 -7.91
CA ALA A 29 11.13 -5.95 -6.97
C ALA A 29 9.98 -4.99 -6.63
N SER A 30 10.23 -3.68 -6.67
CA SER A 30 9.23 -2.66 -6.39
C SER A 30 8.08 -2.62 -7.41
N THR A 31 8.20 -3.27 -8.56
CA THR A 31 7.09 -3.35 -9.52
C THR A 31 5.93 -4.20 -8.99
N GLN A 32 6.17 -5.04 -7.98
CA GLN A 32 5.14 -5.84 -7.34
C GLN A 32 4.49 -5.14 -6.15
N ASP A 33 5.04 -4.01 -5.70
CA ASP A 33 4.51 -3.23 -4.58
C ASP A 33 3.32 -2.36 -5.01
N GLY A 34 2.33 -2.28 -4.15
CA GLY A 34 1.17 -1.42 -4.33
C GLY A 34 0.65 -0.91 -3.00
N ALA A 35 -0.48 -0.24 -3.05
CA ALA A 35 -1.11 0.25 -1.84
C ALA A 35 -2.62 0.46 -2.05
N VAL A 36 -3.37 0.25 -0.99
CA VAL A 36 -4.74 0.73 -0.85
C VAL A 36 -4.72 1.92 0.09
N VAL A 37 -5.33 3.01 -0.33
CA VAL A 37 -5.43 4.22 0.51
C VAL A 37 -6.86 4.37 0.98
N THR A 38 -7.05 4.50 2.28
CA THR A 38 -8.35 4.76 2.88
C THR A 38 -8.40 6.19 3.42
N VAL A 39 -9.56 6.82 3.32
CA VAL A 39 -9.78 8.18 3.78
C VAL A 39 -11.11 8.23 4.51
N ALA A 40 -11.08 8.74 5.75
CA ALA A 40 -12.31 8.99 6.50
C ALA A 40 -12.85 10.39 6.18
N VAL A 41 -14.11 10.46 5.84
CA VAL A 41 -14.80 11.71 5.55
C VAL A 41 -15.96 11.87 6.53
N GLN A 42 -16.04 13.02 7.18
CA GLN A 42 -17.08 13.30 8.15
C GLN A 42 -17.88 14.54 7.76
N ARG A 43 -19.16 14.51 8.08
CA ARG A 43 -20.02 15.68 7.98
C ARG A 43 -20.29 16.20 9.40
N GLY A 44 -19.92 17.44 9.65
CA GLY A 44 -20.21 18.11 10.91
C GLY A 44 -21.71 18.47 11.08
N SER A 45 -22.10 18.84 12.29
CA SER A 45 -23.48 19.27 12.59
C SER A 45 -23.88 20.54 11.84
N ASP A 46 -22.92 21.36 11.44
CA ASP A 46 -23.09 22.56 10.61
C ASP A 46 -23.16 22.26 9.10
N GLY A 47 -23.07 20.99 8.71
CA GLY A 47 -23.03 20.55 7.31
C GLY A 47 -21.66 20.59 6.66
N ALA A 48 -20.63 21.10 7.36
CA ALA A 48 -19.27 21.13 6.81
C ALA A 48 -18.68 19.71 6.68
N ILE A 49 -17.96 19.47 5.59
CA ILE A 49 -17.28 18.21 5.34
C ILE A 49 -15.82 18.34 5.78
N SER A 50 -15.35 17.37 6.57
CA SER A 50 -13.94 17.24 6.92
C SER A 50 -13.38 15.92 6.39
N VAL A 51 -12.11 15.96 5.99
CA VAL A 51 -11.37 14.80 5.48
C VAL A 51 -10.18 14.56 6.39
N GLU A 52 -10.11 13.36 6.95
CA GLU A 52 -9.00 12.99 7.82
C GLU A 52 -7.75 12.64 7.01
N THR A 53 -6.62 12.55 7.71
CA THR A 53 -5.36 12.12 7.08
C THR A 53 -5.54 10.76 6.42
N PRO A 54 -5.14 10.60 5.15
CA PRO A 54 -5.18 9.30 4.50
C PRO A 54 -4.36 8.24 5.22
N ALA A 55 -4.83 7.01 5.20
CA ALA A 55 -4.10 5.86 5.73
C ALA A 55 -3.72 4.90 4.59
N VAL A 56 -2.47 4.48 4.56
CA VAL A 56 -1.91 3.62 3.53
C VAL A 56 -1.83 2.19 4.04
N HIS A 57 -2.37 1.27 3.26
CA HIS A 57 -2.30 -0.17 3.49
C HIS A 57 -1.42 -0.78 2.39
N PRO A 58 -0.15 -1.09 2.68
CA PRO A 58 0.76 -1.64 1.66
C PRO A 58 0.27 -2.98 1.15
N THR A 59 0.44 -3.18 -0.16
CA THR A 59 0.14 -4.46 -0.82
C THR A 59 1.33 -4.94 -1.63
N TRP A 60 1.30 -6.23 -1.95
CA TRP A 60 2.29 -6.86 -2.81
C TRP A 60 1.56 -7.84 -3.74
N CYS A 61 1.89 -7.81 -5.02
CA CYS A 61 1.31 -8.72 -6.00
C CYS A 61 2.14 -9.98 -6.09
N ASP A 62 1.56 -11.12 -5.67
CA ASP A 62 2.21 -12.42 -5.72
C ASP A 62 2.05 -13.01 -7.11
N THR A 63 3.03 -12.77 -7.99
CA THR A 63 3.00 -13.17 -9.39
C THR A 63 3.21 -14.66 -9.59
N GLU A 64 3.76 -15.37 -8.60
CA GLU A 64 4.04 -16.82 -8.68
C GLU A 64 2.86 -17.68 -8.25
N HIS A 65 1.88 -17.09 -7.55
CA HIS A 65 0.73 -17.81 -7.00
C HIS A 65 -0.60 -17.26 -7.52
N GLY A 66 -0.66 -16.98 -8.83
CA GLY A 66 -1.89 -16.57 -9.51
C GLY A 66 -2.19 -15.08 -9.49
N TYR A 67 -1.18 -14.24 -9.33
CA TYR A 67 -1.33 -12.77 -9.30
C TYR A 67 -2.25 -12.31 -8.18
N VAL A 68 -2.13 -12.94 -7.02
CA VAL A 68 -2.89 -12.58 -5.83
C VAL A 68 -2.33 -11.30 -5.24
N ILE A 69 -3.20 -10.33 -4.99
CA ILE A 69 -2.83 -9.13 -4.25
C ILE A 69 -2.95 -9.43 -2.76
N ARG A 70 -1.81 -9.31 -2.06
CA ARG A 70 -1.74 -9.57 -0.63
C ARG A 70 -1.48 -8.27 0.12
N PHE A 71 -2.15 -8.06 1.24
CA PHE A 71 -1.70 -7.04 2.17
C PHE A 71 -0.42 -7.49 2.85
N THR A 72 0.52 -6.56 3.06
CA THR A 72 1.81 -6.93 3.65
C THR A 72 1.70 -7.43 5.09
N THR A 73 0.59 -7.12 5.78
CA THR A 73 0.28 -7.67 7.10
C THR A 73 0.07 -9.20 7.07
N GLU A 74 -0.21 -9.78 5.90
CA GLU A 74 -0.29 -11.23 5.74
C GLU A 74 1.06 -11.93 5.96
N ALA A 75 2.15 -11.19 6.10
CA ALA A 75 3.46 -11.76 6.48
C ALA A 75 3.41 -12.51 7.81
N ASP A 76 2.42 -12.23 8.66
CA ASP A 76 2.22 -12.90 9.94
C ASP A 76 1.35 -14.16 9.83
N ASP A 77 0.81 -14.45 8.64
CA ASP A 77 -0.02 -15.63 8.40
C ASP A 77 0.87 -16.89 8.29
N PRO A 78 0.78 -17.83 9.25
CA PRO A 78 1.62 -19.02 9.23
C PRO A 78 1.25 -20.02 8.11
N SER A 79 0.11 -19.85 7.45
CA SER A 79 -0.28 -20.69 6.31
C SER A 79 0.49 -20.38 5.04
N LEU A 80 1.09 -19.18 4.95
CA LEU A 80 1.92 -18.79 3.81
C LEU A 80 3.34 -19.35 3.94
N SER A 81 3.98 -19.59 2.79
CA SER A 81 5.37 -20.07 2.78
C SER A 81 6.31 -19.03 3.39
N ALA A 82 7.44 -19.49 3.93
CA ALA A 82 8.46 -18.59 4.48
C ALA A 82 8.97 -17.60 3.43
N SER A 83 9.09 -18.01 2.18
CA SER A 83 9.53 -17.15 1.08
C SER A 83 8.53 -16.02 0.81
N VAL A 84 7.23 -16.32 0.73
CA VAL A 84 6.20 -15.30 0.52
C VAL A 84 6.15 -14.33 1.70
N ARG A 85 6.22 -14.85 2.91
CA ARG A 85 6.20 -14.01 4.12
C ARG A 85 7.38 -13.04 4.17
N GLU A 86 8.57 -13.50 3.78
CA GLU A 86 9.75 -12.64 3.71
C GLU A 86 9.60 -11.56 2.65
N GLN A 87 9.09 -11.90 1.46
CA GLN A 87 8.84 -10.92 0.41
C GLN A 87 7.82 -9.87 0.83
N LEU A 88 6.79 -10.26 1.58
CA LEU A 88 5.81 -9.32 2.14
C LEU A 88 6.47 -8.35 3.13
N ARG A 89 7.37 -8.82 4.00
CA ARG A 89 8.10 -7.96 4.93
C ARG A 89 9.00 -6.95 4.20
N VAL A 90 9.70 -7.42 3.18
CA VAL A 90 10.58 -6.55 2.39
C VAL A 90 9.78 -5.52 1.61
N SER A 91 8.65 -5.92 1.01
CA SER A 91 7.72 -5.02 0.33
C SER A 91 7.18 -3.95 1.28
N GLN A 92 6.77 -4.35 2.48
CA GLN A 92 6.31 -3.40 3.50
C GLN A 92 7.39 -2.36 3.84
N GLN A 93 8.64 -2.80 3.98
CA GLN A 93 9.74 -1.87 4.28
C GLN A 93 9.96 -0.88 3.14
N ARG A 94 9.93 -1.33 1.89
CA ARG A 94 10.06 -0.42 0.74
C ARG A 94 8.95 0.63 0.73
N THR A 95 7.72 0.22 0.99
CA THR A 95 6.59 1.16 1.06
C THR A 95 6.71 2.10 2.26
N ALA A 96 7.16 1.59 3.40
CA ALA A 96 7.38 2.40 4.59
C ALA A 96 8.45 3.48 4.38
N ASP A 97 9.49 3.17 3.62
CA ASP A 97 10.55 4.13 3.32
C ASP A 97 10.04 5.34 2.51
N VAL A 98 8.96 5.15 1.74
CA VAL A 98 8.37 6.21 0.91
C VAL A 98 7.18 6.88 1.58
N LEU A 99 6.31 6.11 2.21
CA LEU A 99 5.00 6.54 2.71
C LEU A 99 4.84 6.34 4.23
N GLY A 100 5.94 6.14 4.95
CA GLY A 100 5.92 5.80 6.37
C GLY A 100 4.99 6.62 7.25
N PRO A 101 4.95 7.98 7.14
CA PRO A 101 4.07 8.81 7.96
C PRO A 101 2.58 8.52 7.79
N TYR A 102 2.19 7.87 6.69
CA TYR A 102 0.79 7.59 6.34
C TYR A 102 0.41 6.12 6.48
N LEU A 103 1.32 5.27 6.91
CA LEU A 103 0.99 3.85 7.09
C LEU A 103 -0.13 3.68 8.11
N ALA A 104 -1.12 2.88 7.74
CA ALA A 104 -2.18 2.51 8.68
C ALA A 104 -1.57 1.68 9.82
N PRO A 105 -2.13 1.80 11.05
CA PRO A 105 -1.75 0.91 12.14
C PRO A 105 -2.01 -0.55 11.75
N ALA A 106 -1.14 -1.42 12.24
CA ALA A 106 -1.26 -2.86 12.00
C ALA A 106 -2.52 -3.45 12.67
#